data_6ab0a70d8abd6d622a34983da5df505e
#
_entry.id   6ab0a70d8abd6d622a34983da5df505e
#
_cell.length_a   1.000
_cell.length_b   1.000
_cell.length_c   1.000
_cell.angle_alpha   90.00
_cell.angle_beta   90.00
_cell.angle_gamma   90.00
#
_symmetry.space_group_name_H-M   'P 1'
#
loop_
_entity.id
_entity.type
_entity.pdbx_description
1 polymer ?
#
loop_
_entity_poly.entity_id
_entity_poly.type
_entity_poly.pdbx_seq_one_letter_code
_entity_poly.pdbx_strand_id
1 'polypeptide(L)'
;CGGGSGDDSSDGGDGGGGGSLLIGTTDKITTIDPAGSYDNGSFAVMNQVYPFLMNTPYGSPDVEPDIAESAEYTSPTEYTVTLKPGLTFANGNELTSSDVKFTFDRQLAIFESGADEGNGPGSLLYNLDSVAAPDDTTVVFTLKEADDQVFPQILSSPAGPIVDEDVFAADALTPDDEIVDGQAFAGPYTITGYSQNDLVSYEANPEYQGLLGEAKTSQVDVTYYAEASNLKLAVQQGDVDVAFRSLSATDIEDLRGDENVKVVDGPGGEIRYITFNFNTQPYGATTPEADEAKALAVRQAVADLIDREEIADQVYKGTYTPLYSFVPEGLTGATEPLKGLYGDGEG
;
A
#
# COMPACT_ATOMS: atom_id res chain seq x y z
N CYS A 1 -27.43 61.11 -0.55
CA CYS A 1 -26.66 61.36 0.66
C CYS A 1 -26.31 60.06 1.33
N GLY A 2 -25.06 59.81 1.56
CA GLY A 2 -24.55 58.79 2.46
C GLY A 2 -24.00 57.53 1.75
N GLY A 3 -22.73 57.58 1.41
CA GLY A 3 -21.94 56.45 1.01
C GLY A 3 -21.60 55.55 2.22
N GLY A 4 -21.36 54.31 1.97
CA GLY A 4 -20.85 53.33 2.89
C GLY A 4 -20.15 52.26 2.04
N SER A 5 -18.83 52.40 1.95
CA SER A 5 -17.97 51.36 1.44
C SER A 5 -17.98 50.23 2.46
N GLY A 6 -18.40 49.04 2.06
CA GLY A 6 -18.21 47.82 2.79
C GLY A 6 -17.17 46.97 2.05
N ASP A 7 -16.01 46.82 2.63
CA ASP A 7 -15.02 45.81 2.28
C ASP A 7 -15.64 44.42 2.52
N ASP A 8 -15.88 43.69 1.45
CA ASP A 8 -16.25 42.29 1.51
C ASP A 8 -14.96 41.45 1.46
N SER A 9 -14.35 41.26 2.60
CA SER A 9 -13.39 40.19 2.84
C SER A 9 -14.19 38.88 2.90
N SER A 10 -14.21 38.15 1.79
CA SER A 10 -14.67 36.77 1.75
C SER A 10 -13.70 35.89 2.54
N ASP A 11 -14.02 35.77 3.81
CA ASP A 11 -13.52 34.73 4.71
C ASP A 11 -14.05 33.39 4.18
N GLY A 12 -13.16 32.55 3.67
CA GLY A 12 -13.48 31.20 3.26
C GLY A 12 -13.94 30.40 4.47
N GLY A 13 -15.26 30.25 4.59
CA GLY A 13 -15.86 29.45 5.65
C GLY A 13 -15.32 28.03 5.61
N ASP A 14 -14.62 27.69 6.67
CA ASP A 14 -14.37 26.33 7.13
C ASP A 14 -15.73 25.67 7.40
N GLY A 15 -16.22 24.95 6.39
CA GLY A 15 -17.45 24.18 6.48
C GLY A 15 -17.18 22.87 7.19
N GLY A 16 -17.07 22.90 8.51
CA GLY A 16 -17.15 21.71 9.35
C GLY A 16 -18.56 21.10 9.26
N GLY A 17 -18.88 20.45 8.15
CA GLY A 17 -20.05 19.60 8.02
C GLY A 17 -19.73 18.23 8.58
N GLY A 18 -20.42 17.81 9.65
CA GLY A 18 -20.30 16.48 10.26
C GLY A 18 -20.95 15.38 9.42
N GLY A 19 -20.45 15.17 8.20
CA GLY A 19 -20.78 14.04 7.34
C GLY A 19 -19.55 13.16 7.13
N SER A 20 -19.75 11.87 6.87
CA SER A 20 -18.66 10.97 6.46
C SER A 20 -18.18 11.30 5.05
N LEU A 21 -16.89 11.11 4.79
CA LEU A 21 -16.34 11.09 3.44
C LEU A 21 -16.70 9.74 2.79
N LEU A 22 -17.38 9.80 1.64
CA LEU A 22 -17.83 8.62 0.92
C LEU A 22 -16.83 8.24 -0.18
N ILE A 23 -16.20 7.09 -0.06
CA ILE A 23 -15.26 6.57 -1.05
C ILE A 23 -15.83 5.35 -1.73
N GLY A 24 -15.74 5.28 -3.06
CA GLY A 24 -16.07 4.10 -3.84
C GLY A 24 -14.82 3.46 -4.44
N THR A 25 -14.76 2.13 -4.46
CA THR A 25 -13.70 1.34 -5.11
C THR A 25 -14.27 0.06 -5.72
N THR A 26 -13.54 -0.54 -6.66
CA THR A 26 -13.81 -1.91 -7.16
C THR A 26 -12.77 -2.92 -6.67
N ASP A 27 -11.80 -2.50 -5.88
CA ASP A 27 -10.87 -3.40 -5.21
C ASP A 27 -11.64 -4.37 -4.28
N LYS A 28 -11.04 -5.48 -3.94
CA LYS A 28 -11.67 -6.49 -3.07
C LYS A 28 -10.81 -6.80 -1.88
N ILE A 29 -11.46 -7.03 -0.75
CA ILE A 29 -10.84 -7.49 0.48
C ILE A 29 -10.85 -9.03 0.45
N THR A 30 -9.67 -9.63 0.60
CA THR A 30 -9.52 -11.08 0.83
C THR A 30 -9.74 -11.37 2.32
N THR A 31 -9.01 -10.71 3.19
CA THR A 31 -9.17 -10.68 4.65
C THR A 31 -8.48 -9.43 5.20
N ILE A 32 -8.88 -8.98 6.38
CA ILE A 32 -8.16 -7.93 7.12
C ILE A 32 -7.13 -8.49 8.11
N ASP A 33 -6.95 -9.82 8.18
CA ASP A 33 -5.80 -10.40 8.87
C ASP A 33 -4.52 -10.23 8.03
N PRO A 34 -3.51 -9.50 8.55
CA PRO A 34 -2.30 -9.20 7.77
C PRO A 34 -1.51 -10.43 7.33
N ALA A 35 -1.61 -11.55 8.04
CA ALA A 35 -0.93 -12.77 7.64
C ALA A 35 -1.63 -13.52 6.50
N GLY A 36 -2.88 -13.16 6.16
CA GLY A 36 -3.72 -13.87 5.21
C GLY A 36 -3.87 -13.22 3.85
N SER A 37 -3.32 -12.03 3.61
CA SER A 37 -3.53 -11.35 2.33
C SER A 37 -2.32 -10.53 1.88
N TYR A 38 -2.11 -10.53 0.56
CA TYR A 38 -1.08 -9.72 -0.12
C TYR A 38 -1.68 -9.09 -1.38
N ASP A 39 -2.85 -8.50 -1.22
CA ASP A 39 -3.57 -7.80 -2.29
C ASP A 39 -3.82 -6.33 -1.93
N ASN A 40 -4.03 -5.50 -2.96
CA ASN A 40 -4.17 -4.06 -2.80
C ASN A 40 -5.43 -3.67 -2.03
N GLY A 41 -6.54 -4.40 -2.21
CA GLY A 41 -7.81 -4.07 -1.56
C GLY A 41 -7.77 -4.31 -0.06
N SER A 42 -7.23 -5.45 0.37
CA SER A 42 -7.01 -5.76 1.78
C SER A 42 -6.00 -4.81 2.42
N PHE A 43 -4.87 -4.54 1.73
CA PHE A 43 -3.85 -3.63 2.23
C PHE A 43 -4.35 -2.19 2.36
N ALA A 44 -5.25 -1.74 1.47
CA ALA A 44 -5.88 -0.42 1.59
C ALA A 44 -6.66 -0.25 2.90
N VAL A 45 -7.29 -1.31 3.41
CA VAL A 45 -7.93 -1.33 4.73
C VAL A 45 -6.88 -1.38 5.85
N MET A 46 -5.96 -2.36 5.77
CA MET A 46 -4.94 -2.58 6.81
C MET A 46 -4.09 -1.34 7.05
N ASN A 47 -3.75 -0.61 6.00
CA ASN A 47 -2.95 0.61 6.06
C ASN A 47 -3.64 1.77 6.81
N GLN A 48 -4.95 1.69 7.01
CA GLN A 48 -5.71 2.68 7.78
C GLN A 48 -5.85 2.29 9.24
N VAL A 49 -5.88 0.99 9.56
CA VAL A 49 -6.31 0.54 10.88
C VAL A 49 -5.21 -0.09 11.73
N TYR A 50 -4.14 -0.58 11.11
CA TYR A 50 -3.00 -1.13 11.84
C TYR A 50 -1.86 -0.11 11.97
N PRO A 51 -1.10 -0.17 13.06
CA PRO A 51 0.13 0.58 13.21
C PRO A 51 1.27 -0.14 12.50
N PHE A 52 2.29 0.61 12.08
CA PHE A 52 3.51 0.10 11.48
C PHE A 52 4.72 0.57 12.30
N LEU A 53 5.80 -0.20 12.33
CA LEU A 53 7.06 0.28 12.90
C LEU A 53 7.65 1.41 12.07
N MET A 54 7.60 1.24 10.76
CA MET A 54 8.07 2.18 9.74
C MET A 54 6.92 2.48 8.78
N ASN A 55 6.84 3.71 8.26
CA ASN A 55 5.83 4.11 7.30
C ASN A 55 6.39 5.16 6.34
N THR A 56 5.62 5.55 5.33
CA THR A 56 5.97 6.59 4.37
C THR A 56 5.14 7.85 4.62
N PRO A 57 5.78 9.02 4.76
CA PRO A 57 5.04 10.29 4.85
C PRO A 57 4.21 10.54 3.59
N TYR A 58 3.10 11.26 3.72
CA TYR A 58 2.29 11.64 2.55
C TYR A 58 3.12 12.40 1.51
N GLY A 59 3.13 11.88 0.28
CA GLY A 59 3.86 12.48 -0.84
C GLY A 59 5.36 12.20 -0.87
N SER A 60 5.87 11.31 -0.03
CA SER A 60 7.26 10.83 -0.05
C SER A 60 7.31 9.33 -0.29
N PRO A 61 8.29 8.81 -1.05
CA PRO A 61 8.55 7.38 -1.15
C PRO A 61 9.45 6.86 -0.03
N ASP A 62 10.06 7.74 0.76
CA ASP A 62 11.06 7.38 1.76
C ASP A 62 10.39 6.88 3.04
N VAL A 63 10.95 5.81 3.61
CA VAL A 63 10.45 5.16 4.83
C VAL A 63 11.04 5.84 6.06
N GLU A 64 10.18 6.21 7.00
CA GLU A 64 10.52 6.85 8.26
C GLU A 64 9.89 6.10 9.45
N PRO A 65 10.40 6.27 10.70
CA PRO A 65 9.75 5.71 11.88
C PRO A 65 8.29 6.17 12.04
N ASP A 66 7.37 5.21 12.26
CA ASP A 66 5.93 5.44 12.49
C ASP A 66 5.62 5.41 14.00
N ILE A 67 5.27 4.23 14.55
CA ILE A 67 5.14 4.08 16.01
C ILE A 67 6.50 3.85 16.68
N ALA A 68 7.55 3.64 15.91
CA ALA A 68 8.92 3.63 16.42
C ALA A 68 9.36 5.07 16.79
N GLU A 69 10.07 5.22 17.91
CA GLU A 69 10.85 6.41 18.23
C GLU A 69 12.17 6.44 17.46
N SER A 70 12.78 5.27 17.30
CA SER A 70 14.00 5.07 16.50
C SER A 70 14.05 3.67 15.89
N ALA A 71 14.74 3.55 14.75
CA ALA A 71 14.96 2.28 14.06
C ALA A 71 16.27 2.35 13.28
N GLU A 72 17.23 1.48 13.61
CA GLU A 72 18.56 1.51 13.00
C GLU A 72 19.25 0.15 13.04
N TYR A 73 20.22 -0.04 12.16
CA TYR A 73 21.14 -1.17 12.25
C TYR A 73 22.13 -0.98 13.40
N THR A 74 22.09 -1.87 14.39
CA THR A 74 23.03 -1.91 15.51
C THR A 74 24.22 -2.84 15.23
N SER A 75 24.07 -3.75 14.27
CA SER A 75 25.14 -4.55 13.67
C SER A 75 24.76 -4.88 12.21
N PRO A 76 25.65 -5.45 11.39
CA PRO A 76 25.32 -5.80 9.99
C PRO A 76 24.10 -6.73 9.83
N THR A 77 23.76 -7.51 10.85
CA THR A 77 22.64 -8.46 10.85
C THR A 77 21.59 -8.18 11.91
N GLU A 78 21.69 -7.09 12.66
CA GLU A 78 20.70 -6.73 13.68
C GLU A 78 20.11 -5.34 13.41
N TYR A 79 18.80 -5.30 13.25
CA TYR A 79 18.01 -4.08 13.13
C TYR A 79 17.22 -3.88 14.42
N THR A 80 17.51 -2.80 15.13
CA THR A 80 16.92 -2.50 16.44
C THR A 80 15.90 -1.37 16.32
N VAL A 81 14.72 -1.60 16.86
CA VAL A 81 13.62 -0.64 16.90
C VAL A 81 13.28 -0.34 18.36
N THR A 82 13.17 0.94 18.69
CA THR A 82 12.63 1.40 19.98
C THR A 82 11.24 1.98 19.74
N LEU A 83 10.24 1.46 20.44
CA LEU A 83 8.85 1.94 20.36
C LEU A 83 8.68 3.24 21.11
N LYS A 84 7.75 4.10 20.66
CA LYS A 84 7.25 5.23 21.43
C LYS A 84 6.58 4.72 22.73
N PRO A 85 6.65 5.46 23.82
CA PRO A 85 6.00 5.05 25.07
C PRO A 85 4.48 5.25 25.04
N GLY A 86 3.75 4.38 25.75
CA GLY A 86 2.30 4.54 25.98
C GLY A 86 1.43 4.28 24.75
N LEU A 87 1.88 3.43 23.83
CA LEU A 87 1.06 2.99 22.70
C LEU A 87 -0.04 2.06 23.18
N THR A 88 -1.24 2.18 22.58
CA THR A 88 -2.39 1.34 22.89
C THR A 88 -3.17 0.97 21.63
N PHE A 89 -3.81 -0.18 21.66
CA PHE A 89 -4.87 -0.54 20.71
C PHE A 89 -6.20 0.13 21.12
N ALA A 90 -7.13 0.21 20.18
CA ALA A 90 -8.45 0.81 20.40
C ALA A 90 -9.29 0.09 21.45
N ASN A 91 -9.04 -1.19 21.71
CA ASN A 91 -9.66 -1.96 22.80
C ASN A 91 -9.08 -1.63 24.19
N GLY A 92 -8.03 -0.83 24.27
CA GLY A 92 -7.35 -0.43 25.51
C GLY A 92 -6.17 -1.31 25.91
N ASN A 93 -5.87 -2.37 25.16
CA ASN A 93 -4.66 -3.17 25.37
C ASN A 93 -3.41 -2.32 25.12
N GLU A 94 -2.36 -2.49 25.91
CA GLU A 94 -1.07 -1.86 25.67
C GLU A 94 -0.42 -2.49 24.42
N LEU A 95 0.18 -1.64 23.56
CA LEU A 95 0.98 -2.11 22.44
C LEU A 95 2.45 -2.06 22.85
N THR A 96 3.08 -3.21 22.92
CA THR A 96 4.47 -3.39 23.37
C THR A 96 5.33 -4.13 22.36
N SER A 97 6.60 -4.28 22.64
CA SER A 97 7.53 -5.12 21.85
C SER A 97 7.10 -6.58 21.77
N SER A 98 6.28 -7.07 22.73
CA SER A 98 5.72 -8.43 22.70
C SER A 98 4.79 -8.60 21.50
N ASP A 99 3.88 -7.63 21.25
CA ASP A 99 2.99 -7.64 20.09
C ASP A 99 3.77 -7.63 18.77
N VAL A 100 4.85 -6.84 18.73
CA VAL A 100 5.72 -6.82 17.55
C VAL A 100 6.37 -8.18 17.32
N LYS A 101 6.96 -8.76 18.35
CA LYS A 101 7.54 -10.11 18.25
C LYS A 101 6.49 -11.14 17.85
N PHE A 102 5.32 -11.13 18.49
CA PHE A 102 4.20 -12.01 18.16
C PHE A 102 3.80 -11.87 16.69
N THR A 103 3.68 -10.65 16.18
CA THR A 103 3.29 -10.37 14.79
C THR A 103 4.20 -11.06 13.79
N PHE A 104 5.53 -10.90 13.91
CA PHE A 104 6.47 -11.46 12.94
C PHE A 104 6.67 -12.96 13.12
N ASP A 105 6.73 -13.47 14.34
CA ASP A 105 6.78 -14.91 14.63
C ASP A 105 5.53 -15.62 14.05
N ARG A 106 4.35 -15.02 14.26
CA ARG A 106 3.07 -15.49 13.72
C ARG A 106 3.07 -15.53 12.20
N GLN A 107 3.47 -14.45 11.55
CA GLN A 107 3.52 -14.38 10.08
C GLN A 107 4.42 -15.46 9.48
N LEU A 108 5.59 -15.69 10.06
CA LEU A 108 6.49 -16.77 9.62
C LEU A 108 5.86 -18.14 9.86
N ALA A 109 5.25 -18.38 11.02
CA ALA A 109 4.61 -19.67 11.34
C ALA A 109 3.43 -19.98 10.40
N ILE A 110 2.60 -19.00 10.09
CA ILE A 110 1.46 -19.15 9.17
C ILE A 110 1.96 -19.40 7.75
N PHE A 111 2.95 -18.66 7.28
CA PHE A 111 3.55 -18.83 5.96
C PHE A 111 4.23 -20.20 5.81
N GLU A 112 5.05 -20.62 6.80
CA GLU A 112 5.74 -21.90 6.76
C GLU A 112 4.80 -23.12 6.83
N SER A 113 3.69 -22.99 7.56
CA SER A 113 2.66 -24.03 7.63
C SER A 113 1.76 -24.07 6.39
N GLY A 114 1.72 -23.00 5.59
CA GLY A 114 0.80 -22.82 4.48
C GLY A 114 -0.64 -22.51 4.92
N ALA A 115 -0.84 -22.05 6.17
CA ALA A 115 -2.15 -21.69 6.68
C ALA A 115 -2.75 -20.42 6.02
N ASP A 116 -1.91 -19.64 5.32
CA ASP A 116 -2.31 -18.51 4.48
C ASP A 116 -2.80 -18.90 3.09
N GLU A 117 -2.78 -20.20 2.75
CA GLU A 117 -3.10 -20.73 1.41
C GLU A 117 -2.28 -20.08 0.27
N GLY A 118 -1.13 -19.50 0.60
CA GLY A 118 -0.26 -18.78 -0.34
C GLY A 118 -0.73 -17.34 -0.67
N ASN A 119 -1.66 -16.79 0.10
CA ASN A 119 -2.17 -15.43 -0.10
C ASN A 119 -1.49 -14.38 0.78
N GLY A 120 -0.75 -14.81 1.82
CA GLY A 120 -0.11 -13.90 2.78
C GLY A 120 1.23 -13.34 2.32
N PRO A 121 1.72 -12.27 2.99
CA PRO A 121 2.97 -11.59 2.66
C PRO A 121 4.21 -12.21 3.31
N GLY A 122 4.10 -13.35 3.99
CA GLY A 122 5.20 -13.95 4.77
C GLY A 122 6.48 -14.20 3.97
N SER A 123 6.39 -14.39 2.65
CA SER A 123 7.55 -14.51 1.76
C SER A 123 8.44 -13.26 1.74
N LEU A 124 7.93 -12.08 2.08
CA LEU A 124 8.72 -10.85 2.20
C LEU A 124 9.72 -10.92 3.36
N LEU A 125 9.45 -11.75 4.35
CA LEU A 125 10.31 -11.95 5.53
C LEU A 125 11.43 -12.96 5.30
N TYR A 126 11.80 -13.25 4.06
CA TYR A 126 12.79 -14.27 3.68
C TYR A 126 14.14 -14.11 4.39
N ASN A 127 14.56 -12.88 4.68
CA ASN A 127 15.82 -12.57 5.33
C ASN A 127 15.70 -12.49 6.87
N LEU A 128 14.50 -12.55 7.43
CA LEU A 128 14.30 -12.55 8.88
C LEU A 128 14.66 -13.93 9.47
N ASP A 129 15.56 -13.95 10.45
CA ASP A 129 15.94 -15.15 11.21
C ASP A 129 15.13 -15.25 12.51
N SER A 130 15.14 -14.18 13.30
CA SER A 130 14.43 -14.15 14.59
C SER A 130 14.11 -12.73 15.06
N VAL A 131 13.15 -12.63 15.98
CA VAL A 131 12.76 -11.39 16.65
C VAL A 131 12.88 -11.56 18.16
N ALA A 132 13.52 -10.62 18.84
CA ALA A 132 13.61 -10.56 20.28
C ALA A 132 12.97 -9.28 20.82
N ALA A 133 12.30 -9.42 21.98
CA ALA A 133 11.71 -8.33 22.75
C ALA A 133 12.34 -8.34 24.15
N PRO A 134 13.52 -7.73 24.33
CA PRO A 134 14.24 -7.79 25.59
C PRO A 134 13.59 -6.97 26.74
N ASP A 135 12.79 -6.00 26.40
CA ASP A 135 11.95 -5.18 27.29
C ASP A 135 10.72 -4.66 26.52
N ASP A 136 9.79 -3.99 27.19
CA ASP A 136 8.48 -3.60 26.64
C ASP A 136 8.54 -2.62 25.44
N THR A 137 9.67 -2.00 25.21
CA THR A 137 9.84 -0.98 24.15
C THR A 137 10.91 -1.32 23.10
N THR A 138 11.76 -2.30 23.36
CA THR A 138 12.85 -2.66 22.45
C THR A 138 12.55 -3.92 21.66
N VAL A 139 12.71 -3.84 20.35
CA VAL A 139 12.61 -4.97 19.41
C VAL A 139 13.92 -5.12 18.67
N VAL A 140 14.47 -6.32 18.63
CA VAL A 140 15.67 -6.65 17.87
C VAL A 140 15.35 -7.69 16.81
N PHE A 141 15.44 -7.30 15.55
CA PHE A 141 15.33 -8.20 14.40
C PHE A 141 16.72 -8.71 14.04
N THR A 142 16.89 -10.04 14.04
CA THR A 142 18.10 -10.68 13.53
C THR A 142 17.88 -11.17 12.11
N LEU A 143 18.77 -10.80 11.20
CA LEU A 143 18.70 -11.12 9.78
C LEU A 143 19.70 -12.23 9.42
N LYS A 144 19.35 -13.07 8.44
CA LYS A 144 20.21 -14.15 7.90
C LYS A 144 21.37 -13.58 7.09
N GLU A 145 21.10 -12.56 6.29
CA GLU A 145 22.07 -11.87 5.43
C GLU A 145 22.34 -10.47 5.95
N ALA A 146 23.60 -10.04 5.89
CA ALA A 146 24.04 -8.74 6.39
C ALA A 146 23.69 -7.60 5.40
N ASP A 147 23.64 -6.39 5.95
CA ASP A 147 23.52 -5.12 5.19
C ASP A 147 22.30 -5.05 4.26
N ASP A 148 21.17 -5.60 4.69
CA ASP A 148 19.90 -5.60 3.95
C ASP A 148 19.27 -4.19 3.94
N GLN A 149 19.40 -3.48 2.83
CA GLN A 149 18.83 -2.14 2.63
C GLN A 149 17.32 -2.16 2.39
N VAL A 150 16.73 -3.32 2.15
CA VAL A 150 15.29 -3.48 1.87
C VAL A 150 14.49 -3.76 3.15
N PHE A 151 15.12 -4.32 4.18
CA PHE A 151 14.43 -4.69 5.41
C PHE A 151 13.61 -3.55 6.05
N PRO A 152 14.10 -2.30 6.16
CA PRO A 152 13.28 -1.19 6.65
C PRO A 152 12.01 -0.92 5.82
N GLN A 153 12.05 -1.12 4.48
CA GLN A 153 10.90 -0.98 3.62
C GLN A 153 9.90 -2.14 3.81
N ILE A 154 10.38 -3.34 4.16
CA ILE A 154 9.50 -4.47 4.49
C ILE A 154 8.64 -4.14 5.71
N LEU A 155 9.16 -3.40 6.68
CA LEU A 155 8.42 -2.98 7.88
C LEU A 155 7.29 -1.97 7.59
N SER A 156 7.25 -1.37 6.40
CA SER A 156 6.15 -0.50 5.91
C SER A 156 5.30 -1.17 4.82
N SER A 157 5.58 -2.43 4.48
CA SER A 157 4.90 -3.22 3.47
C SER A 157 3.68 -3.97 4.04
N PRO A 158 2.92 -4.75 3.25
CA PRO A 158 1.88 -5.65 3.76
C PRO A 158 2.32 -6.64 4.86
N ALA A 159 3.63 -6.89 5.01
CA ALA A 159 4.18 -7.68 6.11
C ALA A 159 4.39 -6.89 7.41
N GLY A 160 4.19 -5.56 7.37
CA GLY A 160 4.48 -4.65 8.49
C GLY A 160 3.37 -4.36 9.49
N PRO A 161 2.07 -4.58 9.22
CA PRO A 161 1.02 -4.29 10.19
C PRO A 161 1.23 -5.05 11.52
N ILE A 162 1.26 -4.33 12.63
CA ILE A 162 1.41 -4.91 13.97
C ILE A 162 0.02 -5.27 14.52
N VAL A 163 -0.12 -6.47 15.05
CA VAL A 163 -1.37 -7.01 15.56
C VAL A 163 -1.32 -7.23 17.08
N ASP A 164 -2.49 -7.17 17.71
CA ASP A 164 -2.69 -7.38 19.14
C ASP A 164 -2.62 -8.89 19.47
N GLU A 165 -1.62 -9.30 20.25
CA GLU A 165 -1.40 -10.71 20.61
C GLU A 165 -2.53 -11.32 21.46
N ASP A 166 -3.33 -10.49 22.13
CA ASP A 166 -4.48 -10.93 22.93
C ASP A 166 -5.72 -11.21 22.08
N VAL A 167 -5.76 -10.74 20.81
CA VAL A 167 -6.89 -10.92 19.90
C VAL A 167 -6.59 -11.92 18.79
N PHE A 168 -5.37 -11.88 18.24
CA PHE A 168 -5.01 -12.70 17.08
C PHE A 168 -4.57 -14.11 17.47
N ALA A 169 -5.03 -15.11 16.71
CA ALA A 169 -4.57 -16.50 16.85
C ALA A 169 -3.11 -16.64 16.44
N ALA A 170 -2.31 -17.37 17.23
CA ALA A 170 -0.86 -17.47 17.02
C ALA A 170 -0.44 -18.29 15.80
N ASP A 171 -1.23 -19.28 15.38
CA ASP A 171 -0.88 -20.28 14.36
C ASP A 171 -1.94 -20.46 13.27
N ALA A 172 -2.94 -19.57 13.22
CA ALA A 172 -4.03 -19.59 12.24
C ALA A 172 -4.44 -18.16 11.88
N LEU A 173 -5.12 -17.99 10.75
CA LEU A 173 -5.77 -16.72 10.41
C LEU A 173 -6.93 -16.47 11.39
N THR A 174 -7.03 -15.22 11.83
CA THR A 174 -8.11 -14.75 12.68
C THR A 174 -9.26 -14.25 11.80
N PRO A 175 -10.50 -14.68 12.01
CA PRO A 175 -11.64 -14.20 11.25
C PRO A 175 -11.82 -12.68 11.35
N ASP A 176 -12.23 -12.05 10.23
CA ASP A 176 -12.38 -10.58 10.15
C ASP A 176 -13.37 -10.03 11.20
N ASP A 177 -14.44 -10.77 11.49
CA ASP A 177 -15.42 -10.38 12.50
C ASP A 177 -14.84 -10.41 13.94
N GLU A 178 -13.98 -11.36 14.25
CA GLU A 178 -13.28 -11.40 15.54
C GLU A 178 -12.30 -10.23 15.69
N ILE A 179 -11.61 -9.86 14.61
CA ILE A 179 -10.70 -8.69 14.59
C ILE A 179 -11.48 -7.40 14.83
N VAL A 180 -12.61 -7.22 14.12
CA VAL A 180 -13.46 -6.04 14.25
C VAL A 180 -14.11 -5.96 15.62
N ASP A 181 -14.68 -7.06 16.11
CA ASP A 181 -15.30 -7.12 17.45
C ASP A 181 -14.26 -6.91 18.56
N GLY A 182 -13.04 -7.39 18.37
CA GLY A 182 -11.92 -7.23 19.29
C GLY A 182 -11.31 -5.82 19.27
N GLN A 183 -11.70 -4.95 18.34
CA GLN A 183 -11.13 -3.59 18.16
C GLN A 183 -9.59 -3.57 18.24
N ALA A 184 -8.97 -4.54 17.57
CA ALA A 184 -7.52 -4.75 17.58
C ALA A 184 -6.78 -3.79 16.64
N PHE A 185 -7.12 -2.51 16.69
CA PHE A 185 -6.64 -1.46 15.80
C PHE A 185 -5.81 -0.42 16.56
N ALA A 186 -4.70 0.03 15.97
CA ALA A 186 -3.89 1.12 16.51
C ALA A 186 -3.33 2.03 15.39
N GLY A 187 -3.93 1.99 14.19
CA GLY A 187 -3.64 2.88 13.08
C GLY A 187 -4.36 4.22 13.20
N PRO A 188 -4.30 5.06 12.13
CA PRO A 188 -4.98 6.37 12.08
C PRO A 188 -6.51 6.28 12.23
N TYR A 189 -7.10 5.15 11.87
CA TYR A 189 -8.53 4.88 11.98
C TYR A 189 -8.80 3.55 12.67
N THR A 190 -10.03 3.40 13.16
CA THR A 190 -10.62 2.14 13.61
C THR A 190 -11.80 1.78 12.71
N ILE A 191 -12.21 0.50 12.68
CA ILE A 191 -13.40 0.06 11.96
C ILE A 191 -14.60 0.07 12.93
N THR A 192 -15.65 0.77 12.54
CA THR A 192 -16.92 0.84 13.27
C THR A 192 -18.05 0.08 12.60
N GLY A 193 -17.90 -0.26 11.33
CA GLY A 193 -18.82 -1.10 10.57
C GLY A 193 -18.09 -1.87 9.49
N TYR A 194 -18.37 -3.17 9.37
CA TYR A 194 -17.69 -4.04 8.42
C TYR A 194 -18.65 -5.04 7.76
N SER A 195 -18.70 -5.00 6.45
CA SER A 195 -19.32 -6.00 5.58
C SER A 195 -18.37 -6.24 4.41
N GLN A 196 -17.70 -7.38 4.40
CA GLN A 196 -16.65 -7.70 3.44
C GLN A 196 -17.12 -7.48 1.99
N ASN A 197 -16.36 -6.66 1.24
CA ASN A 197 -16.64 -6.31 -0.16
C ASN A 197 -17.99 -5.60 -0.40
N ASP A 198 -18.57 -5.01 0.62
CA ASP A 198 -19.80 -4.22 0.56
C ASP A 198 -19.59 -2.83 1.19
N LEU A 199 -19.23 -2.77 2.47
CA LEU A 199 -19.03 -1.53 3.21
C LEU A 199 -17.98 -1.68 4.29
N VAL A 200 -17.07 -0.73 4.39
CA VAL A 200 -16.21 -0.53 5.58
C VAL A 200 -16.41 0.90 6.07
N SER A 201 -16.83 1.05 7.32
CA SER A 201 -16.98 2.34 8.01
C SER A 201 -15.83 2.54 8.98
N TYR A 202 -15.20 3.70 8.90
CA TYR A 202 -14.05 4.07 9.71
C TYR A 202 -14.38 5.28 10.60
N GLU A 203 -13.77 5.30 11.78
CA GLU A 203 -13.71 6.46 12.66
C GLU A 203 -12.25 6.80 12.97
N ALA A 204 -11.92 8.10 12.99
CA ALA A 204 -10.59 8.57 13.34
C ALA A 204 -10.16 8.08 14.71
N ASN A 205 -8.94 7.55 14.83
CA ASN A 205 -8.37 7.09 16.09
C ASN A 205 -7.56 8.22 16.75
N PRO A 206 -8.06 8.85 17.82
CA PRO A 206 -7.36 9.94 18.48
C PRO A 206 -6.10 9.49 19.24
N GLU A 207 -5.98 8.20 19.52
CA GLU A 207 -4.83 7.62 20.25
C GLU A 207 -3.67 7.26 19.30
N TYR A 208 -3.83 7.40 17.98
CA TYR A 208 -2.75 7.14 17.04
C TYR A 208 -1.59 8.12 17.22
N GLN A 209 -0.40 7.59 17.42
CA GLN A 209 0.82 8.36 17.68
C GLN A 209 1.88 8.21 16.58
N GLY A 210 1.46 7.73 15.39
CA GLY A 210 2.38 7.46 14.29
C GLY A 210 2.74 8.68 13.45
N LEU A 211 3.52 8.41 12.41
CA LEU A 211 4.09 9.37 11.46
C LEU A 211 3.04 10.21 10.71
N LEU A 212 1.89 9.60 10.41
CA LEU A 212 0.86 10.24 9.58
C LEU A 212 0.08 11.33 10.35
N GLY A 213 0.22 11.39 11.66
CA GLY A 213 -0.42 12.39 12.52
C GLY A 213 -1.93 12.19 12.64
N GLU A 214 -2.60 13.21 13.19
CA GLU A 214 -4.03 13.18 13.43
C GLU A 214 -4.83 13.11 12.10
N ALA A 215 -5.83 12.22 12.06
CA ALA A 215 -6.73 12.09 10.93
C ALA A 215 -7.57 13.36 10.75
N LYS A 216 -7.57 13.95 9.56
CA LYS A 216 -8.30 15.20 9.26
C LYS A 216 -9.80 14.99 9.04
N THR A 217 -10.20 13.79 8.66
CA THR A 217 -11.60 13.41 8.43
C THR A 217 -12.03 12.46 9.53
N SER A 218 -13.05 12.83 10.29
CA SER A 218 -13.45 12.05 11.47
C SER A 218 -14.15 10.73 11.13
N GLN A 219 -14.85 10.67 10.01
CA GLN A 219 -15.60 9.49 9.55
C GLN A 219 -15.40 9.28 8.06
N VAL A 220 -15.15 8.03 7.65
CA VAL A 220 -14.99 7.62 6.26
C VAL A 220 -15.78 6.35 6.02
N ASP A 221 -16.58 6.32 4.96
CA ASP A 221 -17.26 5.12 4.50
C ASP A 221 -16.72 4.71 3.14
N VAL A 222 -16.29 3.45 3.00
CA VAL A 222 -15.82 2.88 1.74
C VAL A 222 -16.81 1.85 1.24
N THR A 223 -17.43 2.12 0.08
CA THR A 223 -18.37 1.22 -0.59
C THR A 223 -17.69 0.50 -1.76
N TYR A 224 -17.93 -0.80 -1.86
CA TYR A 224 -17.33 -1.68 -2.85
C TYR A 224 -18.27 -1.93 -4.02
N TYR A 225 -17.87 -1.53 -5.23
CA TYR A 225 -18.62 -1.71 -6.46
C TYR A 225 -18.16 -2.96 -7.20
N ALA A 226 -19.10 -3.73 -7.76
CA ALA A 226 -18.74 -4.89 -8.57
C ALA A 226 -18.15 -4.51 -9.94
N GLU A 227 -18.62 -3.37 -10.50
CA GLU A 227 -18.28 -2.92 -11.85
C GLU A 227 -17.78 -1.47 -11.84
N ALA A 228 -16.69 -1.22 -12.57
CA ALA A 228 -16.10 0.12 -12.70
C ALA A 228 -17.07 1.16 -13.31
N SER A 229 -17.96 0.73 -14.20
CA SER A 229 -18.99 1.61 -14.79
C SER A 229 -19.97 2.16 -13.76
N ASN A 230 -20.32 1.37 -12.75
CA ASN A 230 -21.18 1.81 -11.65
C ASN A 230 -20.44 2.78 -10.72
N LEU A 231 -19.16 2.53 -10.46
CA LEU A 231 -18.31 3.45 -9.70
C LEU A 231 -18.14 4.80 -10.42
N LYS A 232 -17.90 4.78 -11.74
CA LYS A 232 -17.84 6.00 -12.55
C LYS A 232 -19.14 6.81 -12.45
N LEU A 233 -20.29 6.13 -12.60
CA LEU A 233 -21.59 6.78 -12.48
C LEU A 233 -21.81 7.37 -11.09
N ALA A 234 -21.44 6.65 -10.04
CA ALA A 234 -21.58 7.09 -8.66
C ALA A 234 -20.81 8.39 -8.38
N VAL A 235 -19.56 8.51 -8.83
CA VAL A 235 -18.78 9.75 -8.64
C VAL A 235 -19.34 10.90 -9.48
N GLN A 236 -19.86 10.64 -10.69
CA GLN A 236 -20.48 11.67 -11.52
C GLN A 236 -21.81 12.20 -10.95
N GLN A 237 -22.55 11.36 -10.24
CA GLN A 237 -23.83 11.72 -9.61
C GLN A 237 -23.66 12.28 -8.19
N GLY A 238 -22.45 12.18 -7.61
CA GLY A 238 -22.19 12.59 -6.23
C GLY A 238 -22.69 11.59 -5.18
N ASP A 239 -22.93 10.33 -5.58
CA ASP A 239 -23.24 9.25 -4.63
C ASP A 239 -22.02 8.82 -3.81
N VAL A 240 -20.81 9.08 -4.32
CA VAL A 240 -19.55 9.03 -3.62
C VAL A 240 -18.76 10.32 -3.86
N ASP A 241 -18.00 10.76 -2.85
CA ASP A 241 -17.14 11.94 -2.94
C ASP A 241 -15.84 11.63 -3.69
N VAL A 242 -15.36 10.39 -3.60
CA VAL A 242 -14.11 9.92 -4.20
C VAL A 242 -14.32 8.56 -4.86
N ALA A 243 -13.90 8.43 -6.12
CA ALA A 243 -13.68 7.14 -6.76
C ALA A 243 -12.17 6.83 -6.68
N PHE A 244 -11.80 5.79 -5.95
CA PHE A 244 -10.42 5.42 -5.71
C PHE A 244 -10.02 4.23 -6.58
N ARG A 245 -9.02 4.41 -7.46
CA ARG A 245 -8.49 3.38 -8.34
C ARG A 245 -9.53 2.79 -9.32
N SER A 246 -9.14 1.72 -9.98
CA SER A 246 -10.00 0.73 -10.68
C SER A 246 -10.83 1.27 -11.85
N LEU A 247 -10.73 2.53 -12.21
CA LEU A 247 -11.32 3.08 -13.43
C LEU A 247 -10.39 2.85 -14.62
N SER A 248 -10.97 2.58 -15.79
CA SER A 248 -10.18 2.44 -17.01
C SER A 248 -9.59 3.78 -17.47
N ALA A 249 -8.53 3.73 -18.28
CA ALA A 249 -7.95 4.94 -18.87
C ALA A 249 -8.98 5.77 -19.63
N THR A 250 -9.93 5.12 -20.34
CA THR A 250 -11.03 5.79 -21.05
C THR A 250 -12.01 6.44 -20.09
N ASP A 251 -12.32 5.79 -18.95
CA ASP A 251 -13.20 6.38 -17.94
C ASP A 251 -12.57 7.63 -17.33
N ILE A 252 -11.26 7.58 -17.07
CA ILE A 252 -10.52 8.73 -16.55
C ILE A 252 -10.45 9.86 -17.55
N GLU A 253 -10.24 9.55 -18.85
CA GLU A 253 -10.29 10.56 -19.93
C GLU A 253 -11.65 11.27 -19.97
N ASP A 254 -12.75 10.53 -19.89
CA ASP A 254 -14.09 11.08 -19.85
C ASP A 254 -14.32 11.95 -18.59
N LEU A 255 -13.88 11.49 -17.42
CA LEU A 255 -14.00 12.22 -16.16
C LEU A 255 -13.16 13.50 -16.12
N ARG A 256 -12.02 13.57 -16.83
CA ARG A 256 -11.26 14.81 -17.00
C ARG A 256 -12.04 15.89 -17.75
N GLY A 257 -13.02 15.49 -18.58
CA GLY A 257 -13.92 16.38 -19.29
C GLY A 257 -15.16 16.79 -18.50
N ASP A 258 -15.41 16.21 -17.33
CA ASP A 258 -16.56 16.50 -16.49
C ASP A 258 -16.27 17.68 -15.55
N GLU A 259 -17.07 18.76 -15.65
CA GLU A 259 -16.88 19.98 -14.86
C GLU A 259 -17.11 19.78 -13.34
N ASN A 260 -17.81 18.71 -12.97
CA ASN A 260 -18.14 18.40 -11.57
C ASN A 260 -17.14 17.45 -10.92
N VAL A 261 -16.21 16.87 -11.68
CA VAL A 261 -15.23 15.88 -11.20
C VAL A 261 -13.82 16.41 -11.39
N LYS A 262 -13.02 16.29 -10.34
CA LYS A 262 -11.58 16.56 -10.40
C LYS A 262 -10.80 15.25 -10.42
N VAL A 263 -10.11 14.96 -11.50
CA VAL A 263 -9.14 13.85 -11.56
C VAL A 263 -7.83 14.30 -10.93
N VAL A 264 -7.32 13.51 -9.99
CA VAL A 264 -6.04 13.72 -9.31
C VAL A 264 -5.14 12.53 -9.61
N ASP A 265 -4.05 12.78 -10.30
CA ASP A 265 -3.01 11.79 -10.58
C ASP A 265 -1.92 11.87 -9.51
N GLY A 266 -1.30 10.73 -9.24
CA GLY A 266 -0.16 10.61 -8.35
C GLY A 266 0.85 9.59 -8.87
N PRO A 267 2.08 9.59 -8.37
CA PRO A 267 3.07 8.57 -8.72
C PRO A 267 2.58 7.20 -8.28
N GLY A 268 2.75 6.19 -9.15
CA GLY A 268 2.34 4.82 -8.89
C GLY A 268 3.50 3.94 -8.46
N GLY A 269 3.21 2.90 -7.66
CA GLY A 269 4.13 1.82 -7.33
C GLY A 269 3.97 0.57 -8.20
N GLU A 270 3.00 0.56 -9.13
CA GLU A 270 2.76 -0.57 -10.02
C GLU A 270 3.51 -0.40 -11.34
N ILE A 271 3.96 -1.53 -11.90
CA ILE A 271 4.59 -1.58 -13.23
C ILE A 271 3.87 -2.55 -14.15
N ARG A 272 3.88 -2.27 -15.44
CA ARG A 272 3.46 -3.17 -16.50
C ARG A 272 4.67 -3.50 -17.37
N TYR A 273 4.89 -4.80 -17.62
CA TYR A 273 6.06 -5.26 -18.35
C TYR A 273 5.77 -6.53 -19.14
N ILE A 274 6.61 -6.80 -20.15
CA ILE A 274 6.57 -8.03 -20.94
C ILE A 274 7.55 -9.02 -20.32
N THR A 275 7.05 -10.19 -19.95
CA THR A 275 7.88 -11.31 -19.48
C THR A 275 8.16 -12.28 -20.61
N PHE A 276 9.43 -12.60 -20.83
CA PHE A 276 9.85 -13.63 -21.76
C PHE A 276 10.13 -14.94 -21.02
N ASN A 277 9.49 -16.03 -21.47
CA ASN A 277 9.86 -17.37 -20.99
C ASN A 277 11.11 -17.83 -21.74
N PHE A 278 12.24 -17.84 -21.07
CA PHE A 278 13.54 -18.19 -21.68
C PHE A 278 13.62 -19.62 -22.18
N ASN A 279 12.76 -20.53 -21.73
CA ASN A 279 12.71 -21.89 -22.21
C ASN A 279 11.93 -22.02 -23.53
N THR A 280 10.79 -21.32 -23.65
CA THR A 280 9.82 -21.54 -24.75
C THR A 280 9.70 -20.38 -25.73
N GLN A 281 10.37 -19.23 -25.49
CA GLN A 281 10.46 -18.14 -26.46
C GLN A 281 11.11 -18.63 -27.77
N PRO A 282 11.01 -17.89 -28.91
CA PRO A 282 11.77 -18.22 -30.10
C PRO A 282 13.26 -18.40 -29.78
N TYR A 283 13.84 -19.53 -30.22
CA TYR A 283 15.20 -19.96 -29.88
C TYR A 283 15.46 -20.21 -28.40
N GLY A 284 14.41 -20.36 -27.57
CA GLY A 284 14.54 -20.64 -26.13
C GLY A 284 15.15 -22.01 -25.84
N ALA A 285 15.61 -22.20 -24.59
CA ALA A 285 16.44 -23.33 -24.20
C ALA A 285 15.83 -24.73 -24.45
N THR A 286 14.49 -24.86 -24.51
CA THR A 286 13.79 -26.12 -24.75
C THR A 286 13.24 -26.25 -26.16
N THR A 287 13.51 -25.29 -27.05
CA THR A 287 13.06 -25.33 -28.47
C THR A 287 14.01 -26.16 -29.34
N PRO A 288 13.55 -26.75 -30.44
CA PRO A 288 14.44 -27.49 -31.35
C PRO A 288 15.55 -26.64 -31.97
N GLU A 289 15.34 -25.32 -32.10
CA GLU A 289 16.28 -24.35 -32.64
C GLU A 289 16.98 -23.54 -31.57
N ALA A 290 17.13 -24.07 -30.36
CA ALA A 290 17.70 -23.36 -29.20
C ALA A 290 19.02 -22.68 -29.55
N ASP A 291 19.08 -21.35 -29.34
CA ASP A 291 20.22 -20.49 -29.62
C ASP A 291 20.11 -19.22 -28.74
N GLU A 292 20.94 -19.15 -27.73
CA GLU A 292 20.88 -18.07 -26.75
C GLU A 292 21.07 -16.67 -27.36
N ALA A 293 22.00 -16.55 -28.33
CA ALA A 293 22.27 -15.28 -28.99
C ALA A 293 21.09 -14.82 -29.85
N LYS A 294 20.43 -15.76 -30.57
CA LYS A 294 19.23 -15.42 -31.31
C LYS A 294 18.03 -15.12 -30.40
N ALA A 295 17.89 -15.87 -29.31
CA ALA A 295 16.86 -15.59 -28.31
C ALA A 295 17.02 -14.18 -27.70
N LEU A 296 18.25 -13.77 -27.40
CA LEU A 296 18.55 -12.41 -26.95
C LEU A 296 18.22 -11.37 -28.04
N ALA A 297 18.61 -11.62 -29.30
CA ALA A 297 18.33 -10.71 -30.41
C ALA A 297 16.82 -10.51 -30.64
N VAL A 298 16.01 -11.57 -30.45
CA VAL A 298 14.53 -11.45 -30.50
C VAL A 298 14.02 -10.50 -29.41
N ARG A 299 14.50 -10.62 -28.18
CA ARG A 299 14.09 -9.72 -27.08
C ARG A 299 14.49 -8.27 -27.34
N GLN A 300 15.71 -8.06 -27.85
CA GLN A 300 16.20 -6.73 -28.24
C GLN A 300 15.35 -6.14 -29.37
N ALA A 301 15.04 -6.91 -30.42
CA ALA A 301 14.17 -6.46 -31.49
C ALA A 301 12.76 -6.09 -30.99
N VAL A 302 12.20 -6.83 -30.03
CA VAL A 302 10.92 -6.45 -29.39
C VAL A 302 11.06 -5.12 -28.67
N ALA A 303 12.14 -4.92 -27.90
CA ALA A 303 12.38 -3.68 -27.17
C ALA A 303 12.52 -2.47 -28.12
N ASP A 304 13.20 -2.65 -29.26
CA ASP A 304 13.40 -1.60 -30.27
C ASP A 304 12.12 -1.25 -31.05
N LEU A 305 11.18 -2.21 -31.17
CA LEU A 305 9.93 -2.03 -31.93
C LEU A 305 8.77 -1.49 -31.07
N ILE A 306 8.89 -1.48 -29.75
CA ILE A 306 7.82 -1.03 -28.86
C ILE A 306 8.00 0.47 -28.58
N ASP A 307 7.05 1.25 -29.10
CA ASP A 307 6.90 2.66 -28.73
C ASP A 307 6.14 2.77 -27.40
N ARG A 308 6.88 2.98 -26.31
CA ARG A 308 6.32 3.08 -24.95
C ARG A 308 5.58 4.39 -24.73
N GLU A 309 6.03 5.48 -25.36
CA GLU A 309 5.34 6.77 -25.30
C GLU A 309 3.98 6.70 -26.02
N GLU A 310 3.92 6.08 -27.19
CA GLU A 310 2.66 5.89 -27.91
C GLU A 310 1.69 5.00 -27.11
N ILE A 311 2.18 3.95 -26.46
CA ILE A 311 1.35 3.10 -25.58
C ILE A 311 0.83 3.92 -24.38
N ALA A 312 1.66 4.68 -23.70
CA ALA A 312 1.25 5.53 -22.58
C ALA A 312 0.18 6.54 -23.00
N ASP A 313 0.34 7.17 -24.15
CA ASP A 313 -0.59 8.19 -24.67
C ASP A 313 -1.88 7.56 -25.26
N GLN A 314 -1.75 6.61 -26.20
CA GLN A 314 -2.90 6.13 -26.96
C GLN A 314 -3.71 5.05 -26.23
N VAL A 315 -3.04 4.17 -25.47
CA VAL A 315 -3.71 3.08 -24.75
C VAL A 315 -4.09 3.51 -23.33
N TYR A 316 -3.15 4.10 -22.61
CA TYR A 316 -3.33 4.47 -21.21
C TYR A 316 -3.77 5.92 -21.00
N LYS A 317 -3.91 6.72 -22.06
CA LYS A 317 -4.46 8.09 -22.00
C LYS A 317 -3.72 8.99 -20.99
N GLY A 318 -2.41 8.82 -20.88
CA GLY A 318 -1.56 9.57 -19.96
C GLY A 318 -1.69 9.15 -18.49
N THR A 319 -2.38 8.05 -18.17
CA THR A 319 -2.46 7.51 -16.81
C THR A 319 -1.26 6.62 -16.43
N TYR A 320 -0.38 6.33 -17.37
CA TYR A 320 0.87 5.60 -17.20
C TYR A 320 2.03 6.40 -17.79
N THR A 321 3.21 6.19 -17.25
CA THR A 321 4.47 6.77 -17.75
C THR A 321 5.43 5.66 -18.17
N PRO A 322 6.22 5.83 -19.25
CA PRO A 322 7.28 4.89 -19.61
C PRO A 322 8.28 4.70 -18.47
N LEU A 323 8.72 3.46 -18.28
CA LEU A 323 9.62 3.08 -17.19
C LEU A 323 10.94 2.54 -17.76
N TYR A 324 12.06 3.00 -17.20
CA TYR A 324 13.42 2.63 -17.60
C TYR A 324 14.22 2.00 -16.46
N SER A 325 13.51 1.44 -15.48
CA SER A 325 14.04 0.73 -14.31
C SER A 325 13.03 -0.30 -13.85
N PHE A 326 13.40 -1.18 -12.93
CA PHE A 326 12.46 -2.06 -12.22
C PHE A 326 11.80 -1.38 -11.01
N VAL A 327 12.27 -0.19 -10.65
CA VAL A 327 11.76 0.59 -9.54
C VAL A 327 10.94 1.76 -10.11
N PRO A 328 9.61 1.80 -9.92
CA PRO A 328 8.77 2.88 -10.40
C PRO A 328 9.00 4.17 -9.61
N GLU A 329 8.62 5.31 -10.21
CA GLU A 329 8.87 6.66 -9.67
C GLU A 329 8.30 6.87 -8.25
N GLY A 330 7.21 6.17 -7.91
CA GLY A 330 6.59 6.26 -6.58
C GLY A 330 7.33 5.53 -5.46
N LEU A 331 8.48 4.90 -5.72
CA LEU A 331 9.24 4.12 -4.74
C LEU A 331 10.65 4.67 -4.56
N THR A 332 11.19 4.51 -3.34
CA THR A 332 12.58 4.85 -3.01
C THR A 332 13.56 4.14 -3.94
N GLY A 333 14.55 4.86 -4.44
CA GLY A 333 15.57 4.32 -5.34
C GLY A 333 15.16 4.32 -6.81
N ALA A 334 14.05 4.96 -7.18
CA ALA A 334 13.67 5.15 -8.57
C ALA A 334 14.77 5.89 -9.35
N THR A 335 15.19 5.30 -10.47
CA THR A 335 16.20 5.83 -11.37
C THR A 335 15.86 5.44 -12.80
N GLU A 336 16.55 6.02 -13.79
CA GLU A 336 16.34 5.72 -15.21
C GLU A 336 17.59 5.15 -15.90
N PRO A 337 18.24 4.07 -15.37
CA PRO A 337 19.52 3.61 -15.88
C PRO A 337 19.45 3.04 -17.31
N LEU A 338 18.28 2.62 -17.76
CA LEU A 338 18.08 2.01 -19.09
C LEU A 338 17.63 3.03 -20.15
N LYS A 339 17.33 4.28 -19.79
CA LYS A 339 16.82 5.30 -20.70
C LYS A 339 17.79 5.61 -21.86
N GLY A 340 19.07 5.68 -21.55
CA GLY A 340 20.10 5.90 -22.57
C GLY A 340 20.42 4.68 -23.45
N LEU A 341 19.88 3.50 -23.11
CA LEU A 341 20.10 2.25 -23.86
C LEU A 341 18.89 1.87 -24.74
N TYR A 342 17.69 2.13 -24.26
CA TYR A 342 16.44 1.67 -24.87
C TYR A 342 15.45 2.79 -25.15
N GLY A 343 15.89 4.01 -25.05
CA GLY A 343 15.13 4.95 -25.65
C GLY A 343 14.33 5.95 -25.01
N ASP A 344 14.37 6.79 -25.65
CA ASP A 344 13.59 7.96 -26.01
C ASP A 344 12.72 7.73 -27.25
N GLY A 345 12.58 6.51 -27.76
CA GLY A 345 11.82 6.19 -28.96
C GLY A 345 12.52 6.57 -30.28
N GLU A 346 13.76 7.09 -30.20
CA GLU A 346 14.61 7.42 -31.37
C GLU A 346 15.64 6.30 -31.59
N GLY A 347 15.17 5.07 -31.72
CA GLY A 347 15.96 3.86 -31.88
C GLY A 347 16.88 3.80 -33.11
#